data_5aa18578333f22c2fdf81fa0bc23015d
#
_entry.id   5aa18578333f22c2fdf81fa0bc23015d
#
_cell.length_a   1.000
_cell.length_b   1.000
_cell.length_c   1.000
_cell.angle_alpha   90.00
_cell.angle_beta   90.00
_cell.angle_gamma   90.00
#
_symmetry.space_group_name_H-M   'P 1'
#
loop_
_entity.id
_entity.type
_entity.pdbx_description
1 polymer ?
#
loop_
_entity_poly.entity_id
_entity_poly.type
_entity_poly.pdbx_seq_one_letter_code
_entity_poly.pdbx_strand_id
1 'polypeptide(L)'
;TLWHSSAASDVYKRQAILNVQDSRFNMVRAGMLLYGAFPSDEVPQELPIKPVMTFTAPVVEIRDVKAGTQISYGGVYTTKSDTRIAVIQAGFADGIPRPWYIDGFVKFQNQDFKITGRICMDQLMIDIGTADIKYGDEILIFGSNEHGSIDINHIAKKIDSTSYVLVTALGIRPKRYYKFEEQIKT
;
A
#
# COMPACT_ATOMS: atom_id res chain seq x y z
N THR A 1 21.72 34.33 -12.73
CA THR A 1 20.32 33.97 -12.41
C THR A 1 20.07 32.61 -13.00
N LEU A 2 20.11 31.56 -12.16
CA LEU A 2 19.86 30.19 -12.59
C LEU A 2 18.34 29.99 -12.67
N TRP A 3 17.82 29.84 -13.87
CA TRP A 3 16.46 29.40 -14.12
C TRP A 3 16.37 27.88 -13.84
N HIS A 4 15.87 27.54 -12.69
CA HIS A 4 15.58 26.12 -12.40
C HIS A 4 14.24 25.74 -13.04
N SER A 5 14.21 24.60 -13.76
CA SER A 5 12.97 24.06 -14.29
C SER A 5 11.98 23.78 -13.14
N SER A 6 10.68 23.93 -13.38
CA SER A 6 9.66 23.75 -12.35
C SER A 6 9.71 22.35 -11.69
N ALA A 7 10.06 21.31 -12.45
CA ALA A 7 10.21 19.94 -11.94
C ALA A 7 11.41 19.80 -10.97
N ALA A 8 12.58 20.37 -11.32
CA ALA A 8 13.75 20.38 -10.43
C ALA A 8 13.50 21.21 -9.16
N SER A 9 12.71 22.29 -9.26
CA SER A 9 12.31 23.11 -8.12
C SER A 9 11.39 22.34 -7.14
N ASP A 10 10.56 21.39 -7.61
CA ASP A 10 9.65 20.62 -6.75
C ASP A 10 10.38 19.54 -5.95
N VAL A 11 11.34 18.85 -6.55
CA VAL A 11 12.21 17.89 -5.85
C VAL A 11 13.07 18.61 -4.82
N TYR A 12 13.65 19.74 -5.17
CA TYR A 12 14.48 20.57 -4.27
C TYR A 12 13.68 21.10 -3.09
N LYS A 13 12.44 21.51 -3.27
CA LYS A 13 11.65 22.11 -2.19
C LYS A 13 11.31 21.12 -1.08
N ARG A 14 11.05 19.86 -1.37
CA ARG A 14 10.76 18.83 -0.36
C ARG A 14 12.00 18.43 0.44
N GLN A 15 13.11 18.16 -0.24
CA GLN A 15 14.39 17.90 0.40
C GLN A 15 14.87 19.11 1.19
N ALA A 16 14.66 20.33 0.67
CA ALA A 16 15.04 21.55 1.34
C ALA A 16 14.25 21.78 2.65
N ILE A 17 12.95 21.48 2.69
CA ILE A 17 12.15 21.57 3.93
C ILE A 17 12.76 20.70 5.04
N LEU A 18 13.30 19.53 4.70
CA LEU A 18 13.85 18.57 5.64
C LEU A 18 15.32 18.84 5.99
N ASN A 19 16.13 19.25 5.01
CA ASN A 19 17.57 19.30 5.13
C ASN A 19 18.16 20.72 5.27
N VAL A 20 17.40 21.78 4.95
CA VAL A 20 17.91 23.16 4.91
C VAL A 20 16.98 24.09 5.69
N GLN A 21 17.38 24.46 6.91
CA GLN A 21 16.57 25.34 7.79
C GLN A 21 16.21 26.68 7.16
N ASP A 22 17.16 27.30 6.44
CA ASP A 22 16.99 28.62 5.82
C ASP A 22 16.15 28.61 4.53
N SER A 23 15.72 27.44 4.05
CA SER A 23 14.84 27.32 2.88
C SER A 23 13.35 27.46 3.20
N ARG A 24 13.00 27.58 4.47
CA ARG A 24 11.61 27.67 4.96
C ARG A 24 11.12 29.10 4.91
N PHE A 25 10.89 29.62 3.72
CA PHE A 25 10.26 30.93 3.55
C PHE A 25 8.86 30.95 4.20
N ASN A 26 8.02 31.90 3.84
CA ASN A 26 6.66 32.04 4.33
C ASN A 26 5.67 31.01 3.72
N MET A 27 6.10 30.22 2.73
CA MET A 27 5.31 29.19 2.09
C MET A 27 6.16 27.99 1.68
N VAL A 28 5.67 26.78 1.91
CA VAL A 28 6.32 25.51 1.52
C VAL A 28 5.36 24.62 0.75
N ARG A 29 5.90 23.75 -0.15
CA ARG A 29 5.15 22.70 -0.82
C ARG A 29 5.59 21.35 -0.27
N ALA A 30 4.91 20.83 0.72
CA ALA A 30 5.28 19.61 1.42
C ALA A 30 5.13 18.33 0.57
N GLY A 31 4.23 18.34 -0.43
CA GLY A 31 4.04 17.20 -1.34
C GLY A 31 3.66 15.93 -0.60
N MET A 32 4.37 14.81 -0.84
CA MET A 32 4.06 13.50 -0.24
C MET A 32 4.12 13.44 1.29
N LEU A 33 4.84 14.37 1.94
CA LEU A 33 4.82 14.45 3.40
C LEU A 33 3.41 14.68 3.95
N LEU A 34 2.54 15.39 3.20
CA LEU A 34 1.13 15.57 3.56
C LEU A 34 0.32 14.27 3.49
N TYR A 35 0.79 13.29 2.74
CA TYR A 35 0.15 11.97 2.64
C TYR A 35 0.77 10.94 3.59
N GLY A 36 1.74 11.39 4.42
CA GLY A 36 2.41 10.53 5.37
C GLY A 36 3.39 9.55 4.73
N ALA A 37 4.00 9.95 3.59
CA ALA A 37 5.03 9.19 2.92
C ALA A 37 6.26 10.04 2.67
N PHE A 38 7.46 9.48 2.87
CA PHE A 38 8.70 10.16 2.55
C PHE A 38 8.93 10.17 1.03
N PRO A 39 9.48 11.28 0.49
CA PRO A 39 9.67 11.42 -0.96
C PRO A 39 10.79 10.54 -1.54
N SER A 40 11.76 10.13 -0.74
CA SER A 40 12.87 9.23 -1.11
C SER A 40 13.56 8.71 0.15
N ASP A 41 14.42 7.68 -0.02
CA ASP A 41 15.28 7.16 1.06
C ASP A 41 16.44 8.12 1.42
N GLU A 42 16.68 9.17 0.60
CA GLU A 42 17.77 10.15 0.79
C GLU A 42 17.43 11.24 1.82
N VAL A 43 16.19 11.30 2.28
CA VAL A 43 15.77 12.28 3.29
C VAL A 43 15.72 11.62 4.67
N PRO A 44 15.97 12.40 5.75
CA PRO A 44 15.85 11.88 7.11
C PRO A 44 14.46 11.29 7.36
N GLN A 45 14.43 10.04 7.84
CA GLN A 45 13.19 9.29 8.12
C GLN A 45 12.68 9.51 9.57
N GLU A 46 13.24 10.49 10.27
CA GLU A 46 13.00 10.71 11.70
C GLU A 46 11.73 11.50 12.02
N LEU A 47 11.07 12.06 10.99
CA LEU A 47 9.84 12.81 11.19
C LEU A 47 8.69 11.87 11.58
N PRO A 48 7.89 12.21 12.60
CA PRO A 48 6.75 11.41 13.05
C PRO A 48 5.54 11.58 12.11
N ILE A 49 5.75 11.37 10.80
CA ILE A 49 4.65 11.39 9.83
C ILE A 49 3.86 10.10 9.90
N LYS A 50 2.55 10.19 9.74
CA LYS A 50 1.63 9.05 9.74
C LYS A 50 0.96 8.93 8.38
N PRO A 51 0.80 7.71 7.83
CA PRO A 51 -0.01 7.51 6.62
C PRO A 51 -1.42 8.09 6.81
N VAL A 52 -1.86 8.94 5.90
CA VAL A 52 -3.22 9.52 5.92
C VAL A 52 -4.22 8.64 5.19
N MET A 53 -3.74 7.60 4.49
CA MET A 53 -4.58 6.70 3.72
C MET A 53 -4.36 5.27 4.19
N THR A 54 -5.46 4.60 4.47
CA THR A 54 -5.50 3.15 4.74
C THR A 54 -6.41 2.51 3.70
N PHE A 55 -5.93 1.47 3.05
CA PHE A 55 -6.71 0.70 2.10
C PHE A 55 -6.90 -0.72 2.63
N THR A 56 -8.16 -1.09 2.83
CA THR A 56 -8.58 -2.44 3.20
C THR A 56 -9.52 -3.01 2.15
N ALA A 57 -9.68 -4.31 2.14
CA ALA A 57 -10.65 -4.99 1.30
C ALA A 57 -11.16 -6.27 1.97
N PRO A 58 -12.45 -6.61 1.78
CA PRO A 58 -13.03 -7.78 2.43
C PRO A 58 -12.61 -9.10 1.78
N VAL A 59 -12.57 -10.14 2.59
CA VAL A 59 -12.55 -11.54 2.15
C VAL A 59 -13.93 -11.88 1.60
N VAL A 60 -13.98 -12.27 0.32
CA VAL A 60 -15.25 -12.61 -0.35
C VAL A 60 -15.42 -14.10 -0.60
N GLU A 61 -14.38 -14.89 -0.43
CA GLU A 61 -14.43 -16.35 -0.54
C GLU A 61 -13.24 -17.00 0.18
N ILE A 62 -13.43 -18.19 0.69
CA ILE A 62 -12.36 -19.05 1.21
C ILE A 62 -12.58 -20.45 0.63
N ARG A 63 -11.53 -21.04 0.06
CA ARG A 63 -11.56 -22.37 -0.56
C ARG A 63 -10.49 -23.28 0.04
N ASP A 64 -10.89 -24.48 0.40
CA ASP A 64 -9.95 -25.58 0.66
C ASP A 64 -9.39 -26.07 -0.69
N VAL A 65 -8.09 -26.13 -0.81
CA VAL A 65 -7.41 -26.57 -2.03
C VAL A 65 -6.37 -27.64 -1.71
N LYS A 66 -6.19 -28.58 -2.65
CA LYS A 66 -5.21 -29.65 -2.53
C LYS A 66 -3.80 -29.18 -2.92
N ALA A 67 -2.80 -29.88 -2.40
CA ALA A 67 -1.42 -29.76 -2.89
C ALA A 67 -1.38 -29.91 -4.43
N GLY A 68 -0.56 -29.10 -5.09
CA GLY A 68 -0.45 -29.09 -6.54
C GLY A 68 -1.51 -28.24 -7.26
N THR A 69 -2.42 -27.55 -6.53
CA THR A 69 -3.41 -26.66 -7.15
C THR A 69 -2.75 -25.37 -7.61
N GLN A 70 -2.96 -25.02 -8.87
CA GLN A 70 -2.52 -23.76 -9.47
C GLN A 70 -3.48 -22.63 -9.10
N ILE A 71 -2.94 -21.52 -8.61
CA ILE A 71 -3.72 -20.35 -8.17
C ILE A 71 -3.56 -19.22 -9.17
N SER A 72 -4.70 -18.62 -9.56
CA SER A 72 -4.78 -17.47 -10.46
C SER A 72 -4.27 -17.73 -11.88
N TYR A 73 -4.28 -16.67 -12.69
CA TYR A 73 -3.90 -16.73 -14.11
C TYR A 73 -2.46 -17.18 -14.34
N GLY A 74 -2.30 -18.15 -15.26
CA GLY A 74 -1.00 -18.64 -15.70
C GLY A 74 -0.29 -19.52 -14.68
N GLY A 75 -0.97 -19.95 -13.59
CA GLY A 75 -0.45 -20.92 -12.65
C GLY A 75 0.91 -20.58 -12.04
N VAL A 76 1.20 -19.27 -11.85
CA VAL A 76 2.51 -18.79 -11.34
C VAL A 76 2.74 -19.16 -9.88
N TYR A 77 1.70 -19.56 -9.17
CA TYR A 77 1.78 -20.12 -7.84
C TYR A 77 1.09 -21.47 -7.81
N THR A 78 1.75 -22.46 -7.22
CA THR A 78 1.20 -23.81 -7.01
C THR A 78 1.30 -24.15 -5.52
N THR A 79 0.21 -24.60 -4.93
CA THR A 79 0.15 -24.97 -3.51
C THR A 79 1.09 -26.15 -3.23
N LYS A 80 1.87 -26.05 -2.14
CA LYS A 80 2.83 -27.10 -1.74
C LYS A 80 2.21 -28.19 -0.87
N SER A 81 1.11 -27.88 -0.22
CA SER A 81 0.34 -28.76 0.67
C SER A 81 -1.15 -28.43 0.55
N ASP A 82 -1.99 -29.28 1.12
CA ASP A 82 -3.39 -28.93 1.32
C ASP A 82 -3.47 -27.66 2.16
N THR A 83 -4.24 -26.68 1.71
CA THR A 83 -4.30 -25.35 2.35
C THR A 83 -5.63 -24.66 2.07
N ARG A 84 -5.83 -23.48 2.66
CA ARG A 84 -6.97 -22.61 2.37
C ARG A 84 -6.50 -21.35 1.67
N ILE A 85 -7.19 -21.02 0.58
CA ILE A 85 -6.95 -19.78 -0.18
C ILE A 85 -8.12 -18.83 0.09
N ALA A 86 -7.82 -17.62 0.57
CA ALA A 86 -8.78 -16.55 0.66
C ALA A 86 -8.72 -15.65 -0.58
N VAL A 87 -9.89 -15.29 -1.08
CA VAL A 87 -10.08 -14.33 -2.18
C VAL A 87 -10.46 -12.98 -1.58
N ILE A 88 -9.68 -11.96 -1.88
CA ILE A 88 -9.84 -10.60 -1.40
C ILE A 88 -10.43 -9.77 -2.53
N GLN A 89 -11.46 -8.97 -2.25
CA GLN A 89 -12.16 -8.14 -3.24
C GLN A 89 -11.38 -6.84 -3.52
N ALA A 90 -10.19 -6.97 -4.04
CA ALA A 90 -9.38 -5.85 -4.50
C ALA A 90 -8.41 -6.33 -5.58
N GLY A 91 -8.31 -5.58 -6.68
CA GLY A 91 -7.47 -5.92 -7.80
C GLY A 91 -6.83 -4.71 -8.48
N PHE A 92 -6.28 -4.91 -9.68
CA PHE A 92 -5.58 -3.82 -10.34
C PHE A 92 -6.53 -2.70 -10.84
N ALA A 93 -7.82 -2.97 -11.03
CA ALA A 93 -8.81 -1.93 -11.35
C ALA A 93 -9.14 -1.03 -10.14
N ASP A 94 -8.78 -1.46 -8.94
CA ASP A 94 -8.90 -0.68 -7.70
C ASP A 94 -7.64 0.12 -7.37
N GLY A 95 -6.60 0.01 -8.23
CA GLY A 95 -5.34 0.71 -8.08
C GLY A 95 -4.22 -0.12 -7.44
N ILE A 96 -4.44 -1.43 -7.23
CA ILE A 96 -3.38 -2.33 -6.74
C ILE A 96 -2.44 -2.66 -7.91
N PRO A 97 -1.12 -2.39 -7.79
CA PRO A 97 -0.21 -2.64 -8.88
C PRO A 97 -0.08 -4.14 -9.16
N ARG A 98 -0.37 -4.54 -10.42
CA ARG A 98 -0.34 -5.94 -10.81
C ARG A 98 1.01 -6.64 -10.54
N PRO A 99 2.19 -6.02 -10.73
CA PRO A 99 3.48 -6.64 -10.44
C PRO A 99 3.70 -6.98 -8.96
N TRP A 100 2.93 -6.42 -8.05
CA TRP A 100 3.11 -6.62 -6.61
C TRP A 100 2.89 -8.07 -6.16
N TYR A 101 2.28 -8.93 -6.99
CA TYR A 101 2.15 -10.35 -6.67
C TYR A 101 3.48 -11.10 -6.50
N ILE A 102 4.60 -10.58 -7.05
CA ILE A 102 5.90 -11.29 -7.05
C ILE A 102 6.41 -11.50 -5.62
N ASP A 103 6.41 -10.44 -4.80
CA ASP A 103 6.82 -10.48 -3.38
C ASP A 103 5.86 -9.71 -2.47
N GLY A 104 4.64 -9.48 -2.95
CA GLY A 104 3.62 -8.75 -2.22
C GLY A 104 3.03 -9.55 -1.07
N PHE A 105 2.61 -8.80 -0.07
CA PHE A 105 1.90 -9.35 1.08
C PHE A 105 0.81 -8.38 1.54
N VAL A 106 -0.14 -8.89 2.27
CA VAL A 106 -1.19 -8.15 2.97
C VAL A 106 -1.15 -8.51 4.45
N LYS A 107 -1.85 -7.75 5.30
CA LYS A 107 -1.84 -8.02 6.74
C LYS A 107 -3.24 -8.28 7.30
N PHE A 108 -3.27 -9.18 8.27
CA PHE A 108 -4.42 -9.41 9.14
C PHE A 108 -3.91 -9.77 10.54
N GLN A 109 -4.42 -9.11 11.58
CA GLN A 109 -4.03 -9.33 12.99
C GLN A 109 -2.51 -9.35 13.21
N ASN A 110 -1.79 -8.37 12.61
CA ASN A 110 -0.32 -8.25 12.64
C ASN A 110 0.46 -9.38 11.97
N GLN A 111 -0.21 -10.29 11.27
CA GLN A 111 0.40 -11.35 10.49
C GLN A 111 0.45 -11.00 9.01
N ASP A 112 1.56 -11.33 8.35
CA ASP A 112 1.75 -11.15 6.90
C ASP A 112 1.25 -12.38 6.15
N PHE A 113 0.44 -12.14 5.11
CA PHE A 113 -0.03 -13.16 4.18
C PHE A 113 0.46 -12.84 2.78
N LYS A 114 1.25 -13.75 2.21
CA LYS A 114 1.80 -13.56 0.87
C LYS A 114 0.69 -13.60 -0.18
N ILE A 115 0.73 -12.67 -1.14
CA ILE A 115 -0.14 -12.71 -2.31
C ILE A 115 0.24 -13.93 -3.15
N THR A 116 -0.74 -14.79 -3.44
CA THR A 116 -0.56 -16.05 -4.14
C THR A 116 -1.15 -16.00 -5.55
N GLY A 117 -0.26 -16.08 -6.54
CA GLY A 117 -0.65 -15.93 -7.93
C GLY A 117 -0.81 -14.47 -8.38
N ARG A 118 -1.13 -14.28 -9.64
CA ARG A 118 -1.26 -12.94 -10.23
C ARG A 118 -2.47 -12.20 -9.69
N ILE A 119 -2.31 -10.89 -9.46
CA ILE A 119 -3.42 -10.01 -9.12
C ILE A 119 -4.35 -9.90 -10.33
N CYS A 120 -5.64 -10.16 -10.12
CA CYS A 120 -6.69 -10.06 -11.12
C CYS A 120 -7.23 -8.62 -11.21
N MET A 121 -8.20 -8.39 -12.09
CA MET A 121 -8.85 -7.07 -12.23
C MET A 121 -9.50 -6.62 -10.92
N ASP A 122 -10.27 -7.49 -10.30
CA ASP A 122 -11.14 -7.18 -9.15
C ASP A 122 -10.78 -7.95 -7.87
N GLN A 123 -9.76 -8.81 -7.93
CA GLN A 123 -9.45 -9.74 -6.85
C GLN A 123 -7.95 -10.04 -6.76
N LEU A 124 -7.50 -10.34 -5.56
CA LEU A 124 -6.24 -10.99 -5.27
C LEU A 124 -6.45 -12.17 -4.33
N MET A 125 -5.53 -13.11 -4.31
CA MET A 125 -5.59 -14.30 -3.48
C MET A 125 -4.42 -14.35 -2.50
N ILE A 126 -4.68 -14.92 -1.31
CA ILE A 126 -3.66 -15.19 -0.30
C ILE A 126 -3.79 -16.62 0.23
N ASP A 127 -2.68 -17.24 0.55
CA ASP A 127 -2.64 -18.51 1.25
C ASP A 127 -2.76 -18.24 2.76
N ILE A 128 -3.86 -18.66 3.35
CA ILE A 128 -4.15 -18.42 4.77
C ILE A 128 -3.86 -19.62 5.67
N GLY A 129 -3.55 -20.79 5.08
CA GLY A 129 -3.25 -22.00 5.85
C GLY A 129 -4.31 -22.29 6.90
N THR A 130 -3.87 -22.30 8.18
CA THR A 130 -4.74 -22.53 9.34
C THR A 130 -5.18 -21.25 10.04
N ALA A 131 -4.84 -20.05 9.53
CA ALA A 131 -5.19 -18.79 10.17
C ALA A 131 -6.72 -18.61 10.27
N ASP A 132 -7.19 -18.02 11.38
CA ASP A 132 -8.62 -17.78 11.61
C ASP A 132 -9.11 -16.54 10.87
N ILE A 133 -9.04 -16.61 9.54
CA ILE A 133 -9.60 -15.61 8.62
C ILE A 133 -10.96 -16.14 8.12
N LYS A 134 -11.96 -15.27 8.08
CA LYS A 134 -13.34 -15.58 7.74
C LYS A 134 -13.85 -14.71 6.59
N TYR A 135 -14.92 -15.15 5.96
CA TYR A 135 -15.70 -14.34 5.02
C TYR A 135 -16.12 -13.01 5.69
N GLY A 136 -15.89 -11.92 5.00
CA GLY A 136 -16.20 -10.57 5.46
C GLY A 136 -15.09 -9.88 6.27
N ASP A 137 -14.03 -10.59 6.66
CA ASP A 137 -12.90 -9.97 7.36
C ASP A 137 -12.20 -8.95 6.45
N GLU A 138 -11.85 -7.79 7.01
CA GLU A 138 -11.16 -6.70 6.31
C GLU A 138 -9.65 -6.93 6.33
N ILE A 139 -9.04 -7.12 5.19
CA ILE A 139 -7.60 -7.32 5.02
C ILE A 139 -6.90 -6.00 4.72
N LEU A 140 -5.84 -5.69 5.45
CA LEU A 140 -5.03 -4.48 5.21
C LEU A 140 -4.15 -4.68 3.98
N ILE A 141 -4.35 -3.82 2.97
CA ILE A 141 -3.57 -3.79 1.72
C ILE A 141 -2.39 -2.84 1.86
N PHE A 142 -2.61 -1.59 2.34
CA PHE A 142 -1.56 -0.65 2.74
C PHE A 142 -2.10 0.42 3.70
N GLY A 143 -1.19 1.18 4.31
CA GLY A 143 -1.51 2.13 5.36
C GLY A 143 -1.36 1.52 6.75
N SER A 144 -2.16 1.96 7.71
CA SER A 144 -2.07 1.50 9.10
C SER A 144 -3.45 1.41 9.75
N ASN A 145 -3.71 0.30 10.44
CA ASN A 145 -4.91 0.06 11.25
C ASN A 145 -4.60 -0.96 12.36
N GLU A 146 -5.64 -1.54 12.97
CA GLU A 146 -5.54 -2.59 13.99
C GLU A 146 -4.83 -3.86 13.52
N HIS A 147 -4.78 -4.10 12.21
CA HIS A 147 -4.08 -5.25 11.62
C HIS A 147 -2.59 -5.02 11.38
N GLY A 148 -2.07 -3.83 11.70
CA GLY A 148 -0.67 -3.47 11.57
C GLY A 148 -0.43 -2.32 10.61
N SER A 149 0.75 -2.31 9.97
CA SER A 149 1.12 -1.28 9.00
C SER A 149 1.81 -1.88 7.79
N ILE A 150 1.49 -1.36 6.60
CA ILE A 150 2.19 -1.62 5.34
C ILE A 150 2.52 -0.27 4.73
N ASP A 151 3.82 0.03 4.62
CA ASP A 151 4.30 1.28 4.03
C ASP A 151 4.14 1.23 2.50
N ILE A 152 3.47 2.23 1.96
CA ILE A 152 3.29 2.38 0.51
C ILE A 152 4.61 2.56 -0.24
N ASN A 153 5.64 3.14 0.40
CA ASN A 153 6.97 3.25 -0.18
C ASN A 153 7.63 1.88 -0.35
N HIS A 154 7.39 0.95 0.59
CA HIS A 154 7.86 -0.43 0.45
C HIS A 154 7.26 -1.10 -0.79
N ILE A 155 5.95 -0.94 -1.02
CA ILE A 155 5.28 -1.46 -2.22
C ILE A 155 5.89 -0.84 -3.48
N ALA A 156 6.01 0.51 -3.50
CA ALA A 156 6.54 1.25 -4.64
C ALA A 156 7.95 0.77 -5.03
N LYS A 157 8.84 0.62 -4.04
CA LYS A 157 10.22 0.14 -4.24
C LYS A 157 10.26 -1.28 -4.82
N LYS A 158 9.38 -2.17 -4.35
CA LYS A 158 9.32 -3.57 -4.83
C LYS A 158 8.89 -3.72 -6.29
N ILE A 159 8.15 -2.75 -6.82
CA ILE A 159 7.65 -2.77 -8.20
C ILE A 159 8.35 -1.75 -9.12
N ASP A 160 9.50 -1.22 -8.69
CA ASP A 160 10.25 -0.18 -9.40
C ASP A 160 9.38 1.04 -9.78
N SER A 161 8.66 1.56 -8.80
CA SER A 161 7.72 2.67 -8.93
C SER A 161 7.90 3.69 -7.80
N THR A 162 6.98 4.64 -7.69
CA THR A 162 6.96 5.63 -6.62
C THR A 162 5.62 5.61 -5.89
N SER A 163 5.62 6.03 -4.61
CA SER A 163 4.41 6.15 -3.81
C SER A 163 3.36 7.09 -4.45
N TYR A 164 3.77 8.07 -5.23
CA TYR A 164 2.87 8.95 -5.98
C TYR A 164 1.99 8.16 -6.96
N VAL A 165 2.59 7.27 -7.73
CA VAL A 165 1.88 6.43 -8.70
C VAL A 165 0.84 5.59 -7.97
N LEU A 166 1.20 5.01 -6.83
CA LEU A 166 0.30 4.15 -6.06
C LEU A 166 -0.90 4.91 -5.48
N VAL A 167 -0.67 6.06 -4.82
CA VAL A 167 -1.80 6.82 -4.23
C VAL A 167 -2.71 7.43 -5.29
N THR A 168 -2.17 7.79 -6.47
CA THR A 168 -2.98 8.34 -7.57
C THR A 168 -3.69 7.27 -8.38
N ALA A 169 -3.21 6.02 -8.37
CA ALA A 169 -3.84 4.89 -9.04
C ALA A 169 -5.17 4.48 -8.39
N LEU A 170 -5.37 4.80 -7.11
CA LEU A 170 -6.65 4.57 -6.42
C LEU A 170 -7.74 5.45 -7.02
N GLY A 171 -8.45 4.89 -7.99
CA GLY A 171 -9.53 5.55 -8.72
C GLY A 171 -10.78 5.79 -7.86
N ILE A 172 -11.93 5.86 -8.51
CA ILE A 172 -13.23 6.11 -7.85
C ILE A 172 -13.92 4.82 -7.37
N ARG A 173 -13.43 3.65 -7.73
CA ARG A 173 -14.03 2.36 -7.37
C ARG A 173 -13.98 2.06 -5.86
N PRO A 174 -12.82 2.20 -5.17
CA PRO A 174 -12.79 2.02 -3.73
C PRO A 174 -13.60 3.11 -3.03
N LYS A 175 -14.50 2.69 -2.13
CA LYS A 175 -15.28 3.62 -1.33
C LYS A 175 -14.38 4.36 -0.33
N ARG A 176 -14.49 5.68 -0.25
CA ARG A 176 -13.70 6.51 0.64
C ARG A 176 -14.48 6.92 1.87
N TYR A 177 -13.87 6.75 3.02
CA TYR A 177 -14.36 7.25 4.30
C TYR A 177 -13.34 8.24 4.86
N TYR A 178 -13.76 9.44 5.14
CA TYR A 178 -12.92 10.47 5.73
C TYR A 178 -13.11 10.46 7.23
N LYS A 179 -12.02 10.24 7.98
CA LYS A 179 -12.00 10.34 9.45
C LYS A 179 -11.30 11.66 9.81
N PHE A 180 -11.96 12.49 10.58
CA PHE A 180 -11.36 13.68 11.16
C PHE A 180 -11.06 13.35 12.63
N GLU A 181 -9.80 13.52 13.06
CA GLU A 181 -9.52 13.54 14.51
C GLU A 181 -10.24 14.76 15.07
N GLU A 182 -11.04 14.59 16.12
CA GLU A 182 -11.59 15.73 16.86
C GLU A 182 -10.42 16.59 17.31
N GLN A 183 -10.48 17.89 17.01
CA GLN A 183 -9.45 18.84 17.41
C GLN A 183 -9.24 18.71 18.92
N ILE A 184 -8.05 18.30 19.31
CA ILE A 184 -7.63 18.37 20.71
C ILE A 184 -7.73 19.85 21.06
N LYS A 185 -8.77 20.22 21.82
CA LYS A 185 -8.87 21.55 22.39
C LYS A 185 -7.73 21.68 23.40
N THR A 186 -6.68 22.40 22.98
CA THR A 186 -5.61 22.89 23.86
C THR A 186 -6.13 24.01 24.72
#